data_db8eeadfcd14de67eaa5bb5061359c8a
#
_entry.id   db8eeadfcd14de67eaa5bb5061359c8a
#
_cell.length_a   1.000
_cell.length_b   1.000
_cell.length_c   1.000
_cell.angle_alpha   90.00
_cell.angle_beta   90.00
_cell.angle_gamma   90.00
#
_symmetry.space_group_name_H-M   'P 1'
#
loop_
_entity.id
_entity.type
_entity.pdbx_description
1 polymer ?
#
loop_
_entity_poly.entity_id
_entity_poly.type
_entity_poly.pdbx_seq_one_letter_code
_entity_poly.pdbx_strand_id
1 'polypeptide(L)'
;MAWIPEQPYTPGSWGYVGGEALRRSGTGWLGSASDILGTKNDPVFQTQRVGIESFRADVPDGTYSVYLYWAELDAARQREALAYNLGADGTQQQYTGRRFDVSVNGRKVLENFSIAAEVGFSRAMVRKVEVIVRDGQGLRVDFGRIEGEPVLNAIRIYRNH
;
A
#
# COMPACT_ATOMS: atom_id res chain seq x y z
N MET A 1 -4.28 -19.84 3.27
CA MET A 1 -3.15 -18.90 3.47
C MET A 1 -3.38 -18.11 4.74
N ALA A 2 -2.39 -18.04 5.61
CA ALA A 2 -2.46 -17.26 6.84
C ALA A 2 -1.75 -15.92 6.64
N TRP A 3 -2.38 -14.83 7.06
CA TRP A 3 -1.77 -13.50 7.11
C TRP A 3 -1.21 -13.27 8.50
N ILE A 4 -0.01 -12.70 8.54
CA ILE A 4 0.71 -12.41 9.78
C ILE A 4 0.61 -10.90 10.05
N PRO A 5 0.35 -10.48 11.31
CA PRO A 5 0.37 -9.06 11.63
C PRO A 5 1.70 -8.39 11.28
N GLU A 6 1.66 -7.12 10.92
CA GLU A 6 2.86 -6.34 10.64
C GLU A 6 3.75 -6.21 11.88
N GLN A 7 5.04 -6.04 11.63
CA GLN A 7 6.03 -5.77 12.67
C GLN A 7 7.05 -4.76 12.16
N PRO A 8 7.69 -3.99 13.05
CA PRO A 8 8.81 -3.15 12.65
C PRO A 8 9.98 -4.00 12.19
N TYR A 9 10.68 -3.51 11.16
CA TYR A 9 11.87 -4.19 10.67
C TYR A 9 12.99 -4.17 11.73
N THR A 10 13.63 -5.33 11.89
CA THR A 10 14.88 -5.48 12.63
C THR A 10 15.87 -6.28 11.77
N PRO A 11 17.20 -6.01 11.88
CA PRO A 11 18.19 -6.76 11.11
C PRO A 11 18.06 -8.28 11.30
N GLY A 12 18.15 -9.02 10.21
CA GLY A 12 18.00 -10.47 10.19
C GLY A 12 16.56 -10.95 10.11
N SER A 13 15.59 -10.03 10.01
CA SER A 13 14.16 -10.33 10.00
C SER A 13 13.46 -9.62 8.84
N TRP A 14 12.21 -9.23 9.04
CA TRP A 14 11.41 -8.50 8.06
C TRP A 14 10.51 -7.52 8.80
N GLY A 15 10.02 -6.51 8.07
CA GLY A 15 9.04 -5.59 8.63
C GLY A 15 9.01 -4.24 7.92
N TYR A 16 8.16 -3.38 8.43
CA TYR A 16 8.01 -2.02 7.93
C TYR A 16 9.04 -1.09 8.58
N VAL A 17 9.34 0.00 7.88
CA VAL A 17 10.07 1.15 8.39
C VAL A 17 9.18 2.38 8.23
N GLY A 18 8.92 3.07 9.33
CA GLY A 18 8.12 4.29 9.35
C GLY A 18 6.61 4.09 9.25
N GLY A 19 5.90 5.19 9.38
CA GLY A 19 4.45 5.22 9.27
C GLY A 19 3.70 4.81 10.54
N GLU A 20 2.38 4.84 10.43
CA GLU A 20 1.46 4.50 11.51
C GLU A 20 0.32 3.63 10.97
N ALA A 21 -0.21 2.76 11.82
CA ALA A 21 -1.40 1.99 11.47
C ALA A 21 -2.62 2.91 11.31
N LEU A 22 -3.40 2.68 10.24
CA LEU A 22 -4.64 3.44 10.02
C LEU A 22 -5.60 3.25 11.19
N ARG A 23 -6.13 4.35 11.70
CA ARG A 23 -7.16 4.35 12.75
C ARG A 23 -8.46 4.92 12.23
N ARG A 24 -9.58 4.38 12.69
CA ARG A 24 -10.91 4.94 12.42
C ARG A 24 -11.03 6.28 13.14
N SER A 25 -11.54 7.27 12.42
CA SER A 25 -11.75 8.60 12.99
C SER A 25 -12.65 8.55 14.24
N GLY A 26 -12.18 9.14 15.33
CA GLY A 26 -12.94 9.29 16.56
C GLY A 26 -13.09 8.04 17.43
N THR A 27 -12.63 6.88 17.02
CA THR A 27 -12.84 5.63 17.77
C THR A 27 -11.56 5.02 18.36
N GLY A 28 -10.40 5.35 17.82
CA GLY A 28 -9.14 4.69 18.16
C GLY A 28 -9.00 3.25 17.65
N TRP A 29 -10.02 2.69 17.03
CA TRP A 29 -9.96 1.36 16.42
C TRP A 29 -9.06 1.37 15.17
N LEU A 30 -8.27 0.31 15.01
CA LEU A 30 -7.42 0.15 13.84
C LEU A 30 -8.24 -0.24 12.60
N GLY A 31 -7.81 0.29 11.45
CA GLY A 31 -8.38 -0.08 10.17
C GLY A 31 -9.67 0.63 9.81
N SER A 32 -10.30 0.14 8.77
CA SER A 32 -11.56 0.63 8.20
C SER A 32 -12.67 -0.38 8.40
N ALA A 33 -13.91 0.10 8.49
CA ALA A 33 -15.12 -0.73 8.48
C ALA A 33 -15.76 -0.82 7.09
N SER A 34 -15.16 -0.20 6.07
CA SER A 34 -15.69 -0.18 4.71
C SER A 34 -15.68 -1.57 4.07
N ASP A 35 -16.73 -1.88 3.32
CA ASP A 35 -16.71 -3.02 2.42
C ASP A 35 -15.69 -2.78 1.30
N ILE A 36 -14.90 -3.80 0.98
CA ILE A 36 -13.86 -3.70 -0.02
C ILE A 36 -14.29 -4.45 -1.29
N LEU A 37 -14.43 -3.70 -2.37
CA LEU A 37 -14.81 -4.25 -3.67
C LEU A 37 -13.60 -4.97 -4.30
N GLY A 38 -13.89 -5.99 -5.11
CA GLY A 38 -12.86 -6.69 -5.87
C GLY A 38 -12.08 -7.74 -5.10
N THR A 39 -12.50 -8.09 -3.88
CA THR A 39 -11.86 -9.13 -3.07
C THR A 39 -12.90 -9.92 -2.28
N LYS A 40 -12.53 -11.15 -1.93
CA LYS A 40 -13.27 -11.98 -0.96
C LYS A 40 -12.60 -11.96 0.42
N ASN A 41 -11.54 -11.18 0.59
CA ASN A 41 -10.74 -11.13 1.81
C ASN A 41 -10.62 -9.70 2.33
N ASP A 42 -11.77 -9.10 2.64
CA ASP A 42 -11.87 -7.72 3.09
C ASP A 42 -10.89 -7.36 4.23
N PRO A 43 -10.70 -8.20 5.28
CA PRO A 43 -9.81 -7.83 6.38
C PRO A 43 -8.40 -7.46 5.97
N VAL A 44 -7.85 -8.09 4.91
CA VAL A 44 -6.50 -7.77 4.39
C VAL A 44 -6.43 -6.33 3.89
N PHE A 45 -7.52 -5.84 3.31
CA PHE A 45 -7.59 -4.51 2.73
C PHE A 45 -8.18 -3.46 3.67
N GLN A 46 -8.69 -3.85 4.83
CA GLN A 46 -9.28 -2.94 5.82
C GLN A 46 -8.23 -2.35 6.78
N THR A 47 -7.02 -2.89 6.77
CA THR A 47 -5.89 -2.36 7.54
C THR A 47 -4.82 -1.84 6.61
N GLN A 48 -4.05 -0.85 7.08
CA GLN A 48 -3.11 -0.16 6.23
C GLN A 48 -2.07 0.56 7.09
N ARG A 49 -0.81 0.55 6.64
CA ARG A 49 0.23 1.39 7.23
C ARG A 49 0.30 2.69 6.43
N VAL A 50 0.04 3.81 7.10
CA VAL A 50 0.02 5.15 6.51
C VAL A 50 1.34 5.85 6.79
N GLY A 51 1.96 6.42 5.76
CA GLY A 51 3.25 7.08 5.87
C GLY A 51 4.43 6.11 5.87
N ILE A 52 4.23 4.91 5.34
CA ILE A 52 5.31 3.91 5.24
C ILE A 52 6.48 4.47 4.42
N GLU A 53 7.70 4.31 4.92
CA GLU A 53 8.92 4.69 4.20
C GLU A 53 9.48 3.53 3.40
N SER A 54 9.55 2.35 4.01
CA SER A 54 9.97 1.14 3.32
C SER A 54 9.45 -0.11 3.99
N PHE A 55 9.53 -1.22 3.26
CA PHE A 55 9.38 -2.58 3.80
C PHE A 55 10.66 -3.34 3.47
N ARG A 56 11.21 -4.06 4.44
CA ARG A 56 12.45 -4.82 4.29
C ARG A 56 12.26 -6.25 4.72
N ALA A 57 12.93 -7.14 4.01
CA ALA A 57 13.01 -8.55 4.36
C ALA A 57 14.41 -9.08 4.07
N ASP A 58 15.10 -9.55 5.10
CA ASP A 58 16.45 -10.10 4.97
C ASP A 58 16.36 -11.56 4.49
N VAL A 59 16.16 -11.69 3.19
CA VAL A 59 16.00 -12.98 2.51
C VAL A 59 17.30 -13.37 1.78
N PRO A 60 17.55 -14.68 1.59
CA PRO A 60 18.72 -15.14 0.83
C PRO A 60 18.69 -14.67 -0.62
N ASP A 61 19.86 -14.66 -1.27
CA ASP A 61 19.94 -14.40 -2.69
C ASP A 61 19.06 -15.37 -3.49
N GLY A 62 18.43 -14.87 -4.52
CA GLY A 62 17.52 -15.63 -5.35
C GLY A 62 16.54 -14.73 -6.09
N THR A 63 15.61 -15.35 -6.79
CA THR A 63 14.55 -14.65 -7.50
C THR A 63 13.24 -14.74 -6.72
N TYR A 64 12.56 -13.61 -6.56
CA TYR A 64 11.35 -13.51 -5.74
C TYR A 64 10.22 -12.87 -6.52
N SER A 65 9.00 -13.30 -6.20
CA SER A 65 7.77 -12.61 -6.60
C SER A 65 7.23 -11.85 -5.40
N VAL A 66 7.03 -10.56 -5.56
CA VAL A 66 6.50 -9.67 -4.51
C VAL A 66 5.12 -9.21 -4.94
N TYR A 67 4.12 -9.45 -4.09
CA TYR A 67 2.76 -8.98 -4.29
C TYR A 67 2.47 -7.86 -3.31
N LEU A 68 2.12 -6.70 -3.84
CA LEU A 68 1.78 -5.51 -3.07
C LEU A 68 0.27 -5.30 -3.14
N TYR A 69 -0.35 -5.11 -1.98
CA TYR A 69 -1.81 -5.04 -1.81
C TYR A 69 -2.21 -3.66 -1.34
N TRP A 70 -3.14 -3.04 -2.03
CA TRP A 70 -3.64 -1.70 -1.72
C TRP A 70 -5.15 -1.60 -1.78
N ALA A 71 -5.70 -0.72 -0.94
CA ALA A 71 -7.01 -0.12 -1.11
C ALA A 71 -6.94 1.32 -0.62
N GLU A 72 -7.60 2.25 -1.30
CA GLU A 72 -7.70 3.61 -0.79
C GLU A 72 -8.81 3.67 0.25
N LEU A 73 -8.43 3.89 1.52
CA LEU A 73 -9.30 3.79 2.68
C LEU A 73 -9.56 5.14 3.36
N ASP A 74 -9.03 6.23 2.82
CA ASP A 74 -9.17 7.56 3.43
C ASP A 74 -10.60 8.08 3.25
N ALA A 75 -11.43 7.87 4.25
CA ALA A 75 -12.84 8.25 4.22
C ALA A 75 -13.04 9.78 4.13
N ALA A 76 -12.14 10.56 4.71
CA ALA A 76 -12.21 12.02 4.59
C ALA A 76 -11.94 12.45 3.14
N ARG A 77 -10.93 11.87 2.53
CA ARG A 77 -10.58 12.11 1.12
C ARG A 77 -11.68 11.62 0.18
N GLN A 78 -12.30 10.50 0.48
CA GLN A 78 -13.44 9.99 -0.27
C GLN A 78 -14.62 10.97 -0.23
N ARG A 79 -14.92 11.52 0.94
CA ARG A 79 -16.00 12.52 1.08
C ARG A 79 -15.70 13.81 0.32
N GLU A 80 -14.46 14.28 0.37
CA GLU A 80 -14.02 15.43 -0.43
C GLU A 80 -14.20 15.18 -1.93
N ALA A 81 -13.81 14.01 -2.40
CA ALA A 81 -13.97 13.63 -3.80
C ALA A 81 -15.43 13.62 -4.23
N LEU A 82 -16.33 13.08 -3.39
CA LEU A 82 -17.77 13.07 -3.65
C LEU A 82 -18.34 14.48 -3.67
N ALA A 83 -17.97 15.32 -2.70
CA ALA A 83 -18.42 16.70 -2.63
C ALA A 83 -17.94 17.49 -3.85
N TYR A 84 -16.71 17.27 -4.29
CA TYR A 84 -16.13 17.90 -5.46
C TYR A 84 -16.83 17.49 -6.76
N ASN A 85 -17.13 16.20 -6.90
CA ASN A 85 -17.86 15.68 -8.07
C ASN A 85 -19.31 16.16 -8.14
N LEU A 86 -19.88 16.54 -7.00
CA LEU A 86 -21.23 17.14 -6.90
C LEU A 86 -21.17 18.67 -7.02
N GLY A 87 -19.97 19.24 -7.09
CA GLY A 87 -19.76 20.68 -7.20
C GLY A 87 -20.26 21.25 -8.55
N ALA A 88 -20.51 22.54 -8.55
CA ALA A 88 -21.39 23.23 -9.47
C ALA A 88 -20.93 23.42 -10.92
N ASP A 89 -19.78 22.96 -11.32
CA ASP A 89 -19.24 23.29 -12.66
C ASP A 89 -19.16 22.14 -13.65
N GLY A 90 -19.64 20.96 -13.29
CA GLY A 90 -19.73 19.83 -14.22
C GLY A 90 -18.41 19.28 -14.74
N THR A 91 -17.29 19.79 -14.31
CA THR A 91 -15.97 19.23 -14.61
C THR A 91 -15.67 18.10 -13.63
N GLN A 92 -15.71 16.89 -14.17
CA GLN A 92 -15.30 15.70 -13.42
C GLN A 92 -13.77 15.68 -13.25
N GLN A 93 -13.24 16.48 -12.34
CA GLN A 93 -11.89 16.28 -11.88
C GLN A 93 -11.93 15.17 -10.84
N GLN A 94 -11.40 14.01 -11.18
CA GLN A 94 -11.22 12.93 -10.22
C GLN A 94 -10.20 13.38 -9.18
N TYR A 95 -10.67 13.49 -7.93
CA TYR A 95 -9.77 13.65 -6.81
C TYR A 95 -9.03 12.33 -6.61
N THR A 96 -7.72 12.33 -6.83
CA THR A 96 -6.91 11.11 -6.76
C THR A 96 -6.27 10.89 -5.38
N GLY A 97 -6.38 11.87 -4.50
CA GLY A 97 -5.89 11.77 -3.13
C GLY A 97 -4.37 11.78 -3.04
N ARG A 98 -3.81 10.64 -2.70
CA ARG A 98 -2.38 10.45 -2.54
C ARG A 98 -1.69 10.01 -3.83
N ARG A 99 -0.40 10.37 -3.94
CA ARG A 99 0.48 9.90 -5.01
C ARG A 99 1.84 9.56 -4.42
N PHE A 100 2.41 8.47 -4.86
CA PHE A 100 3.74 8.05 -4.41
C PHE A 100 4.44 7.17 -5.45
N ASP A 101 5.76 7.10 -5.34
CA ASP A 101 6.57 6.17 -6.12
C ASP A 101 6.80 4.90 -5.33
N VAL A 102 6.98 3.79 -6.02
CA VAL A 102 7.37 2.51 -5.42
C VAL A 102 8.59 1.98 -6.15
N SER A 103 9.64 1.65 -5.40
CA SER A 103 10.86 1.03 -5.92
C SER A 103 11.11 -0.29 -5.19
N VAL A 104 11.58 -1.29 -5.92
CA VAL A 104 11.97 -2.59 -5.38
C VAL A 104 13.44 -2.80 -5.68
N ASN A 105 14.25 -2.96 -4.65
CA ASN A 105 15.72 -3.07 -4.74
C ASN A 105 16.34 -2.02 -5.66
N GLY A 106 15.91 -0.77 -5.48
CA GLY A 106 16.42 0.38 -6.23
C GLY A 106 15.83 0.59 -7.63
N ARG A 107 14.98 -0.32 -8.11
CA ARG A 107 14.30 -0.18 -9.40
C ARG A 107 12.89 0.37 -9.20
N LYS A 108 12.60 1.50 -9.82
CA LYS A 108 11.26 2.10 -9.75
C LYS A 108 10.28 1.24 -10.55
N VAL A 109 9.25 0.73 -9.87
CA VAL A 109 8.24 -0.15 -10.45
C VAL A 109 6.88 0.54 -10.61
N LEU A 110 6.60 1.56 -9.80
CA LEU A 110 5.44 2.43 -9.95
C LEU A 110 5.90 3.87 -9.80
N GLU A 111 5.46 4.73 -10.72
CA GLU A 111 5.81 6.14 -10.72
C GLU A 111 4.54 6.97 -10.65
N ASN A 112 4.51 7.94 -9.73
CA ASN A 112 3.36 8.82 -9.53
C ASN A 112 2.05 8.04 -9.39
N PHE A 113 2.08 6.99 -8.59
CA PHE A 113 0.99 6.03 -8.43
C PHE A 113 -0.10 6.58 -7.52
N SER A 114 -1.34 6.49 -7.98
CA SER A 114 -2.54 6.80 -7.18
C SER A 114 -3.47 5.60 -7.20
N ILE A 115 -3.76 5.04 -6.02
CA ILE A 115 -4.68 3.91 -5.87
C ILE A 115 -6.08 4.34 -6.33
N ALA A 116 -6.53 5.52 -5.92
CA ALA A 116 -7.86 6.04 -6.26
C ALA A 116 -8.02 6.26 -7.76
N ALA A 117 -6.97 6.74 -8.46
CA ALA A 117 -7.01 6.93 -9.91
C ALA A 117 -7.08 5.59 -10.66
N GLU A 118 -6.44 4.54 -10.14
CA GLU A 118 -6.41 3.22 -10.78
C GLU A 118 -7.72 2.45 -10.56
N VAL A 119 -8.22 2.39 -9.34
CA VAL A 119 -9.34 1.51 -8.97
C VAL A 119 -10.45 2.19 -8.18
N GLY A 120 -10.29 3.45 -7.78
CA GLY A 120 -11.24 4.15 -6.91
C GLY A 120 -11.02 3.86 -5.43
N PHE A 121 -12.00 4.23 -4.62
CA PHE A 121 -11.95 4.05 -3.16
C PHE A 121 -12.52 2.71 -2.74
N SER A 122 -12.01 2.15 -1.64
CA SER A 122 -12.48 0.90 -1.04
C SER A 122 -12.56 -0.26 -2.03
N ARG A 123 -11.58 -0.34 -2.91
CA ARG A 123 -11.45 -1.41 -3.89
C ARG A 123 -10.04 -2.00 -3.83
N ALA A 124 -9.97 -3.31 -3.83
CA ALA A 124 -8.70 -4.05 -3.78
C ALA A 124 -7.89 -3.86 -5.05
N MET A 125 -6.61 -3.62 -4.86
CA MET A 125 -5.61 -3.56 -5.94
C MET A 125 -4.39 -4.38 -5.53
N VAL A 126 -3.87 -5.19 -6.46
CA VAL A 126 -2.69 -6.03 -6.26
C VAL A 126 -1.74 -5.82 -7.42
N ARG A 127 -0.47 -5.61 -7.10
CA ARG A 127 0.62 -5.57 -8.09
C ARG A 127 1.64 -6.64 -7.79
N LYS A 128 2.02 -7.39 -8.81
CA LYS A 128 3.09 -8.37 -8.75
C LYS A 128 4.36 -7.76 -9.34
N VAL A 129 5.48 -7.90 -8.63
CA VAL A 129 6.80 -7.47 -9.07
C VAL A 129 7.77 -8.63 -8.93
N GLU A 130 8.55 -8.91 -9.96
CA GLU A 130 9.65 -9.87 -9.91
C GLU A 130 10.94 -9.14 -9.54
N VAL A 131 11.72 -9.72 -8.64
CA VAL A 131 12.97 -9.12 -8.17
C VAL A 131 14.06 -10.18 -8.01
N ILE A 132 15.29 -9.82 -8.40
CA ILE A 132 16.48 -10.64 -8.17
C ILE A 132 17.23 -10.06 -6.99
N VAL A 133 17.37 -10.85 -5.91
CA VAL A 133 18.14 -10.48 -4.73
C VAL A 133 19.55 -11.04 -4.87
N ARG A 134 20.56 -10.16 -4.74
CA ARG A 134 21.97 -10.47 -4.95
C ARG A 134 22.82 -9.90 -3.82
N ASP A 135 24.02 -10.43 -3.68
CA ASP A 135 25.10 -9.89 -2.85
C ASP A 135 24.69 -9.70 -1.38
N GLY A 136 23.78 -10.52 -0.87
CA GLY A 136 23.33 -10.45 0.50
C GLY A 136 22.52 -9.20 0.83
N GLN A 137 22.03 -8.46 -0.18
CA GLN A 137 21.33 -7.17 0.04
C GLN A 137 19.92 -7.33 0.61
N GLY A 138 19.32 -8.53 0.51
CA GLY A 138 17.94 -8.75 0.90
C GLY A 138 16.94 -8.11 -0.06
N LEU A 139 15.69 -8.01 0.40
CA LEU A 139 14.61 -7.41 -0.35
C LEU A 139 14.18 -6.10 0.31
N ARG A 140 14.03 -5.05 -0.47
CA ARG A 140 13.60 -3.74 0.01
C ARG A 140 12.60 -3.12 -0.94
N VAL A 141 11.47 -2.70 -0.39
CA VAL A 141 10.46 -1.91 -1.12
C VAL A 141 10.48 -0.51 -0.52
N ASP A 142 10.79 0.48 -1.33
CA ASP A 142 10.85 1.89 -0.92
C ASP A 142 9.66 2.65 -1.47
N PHE A 143 9.10 3.53 -0.64
CA PHE A 143 7.95 4.36 -0.97
C PHE A 143 8.37 5.83 -0.99
N GLY A 144 8.26 6.47 -2.15
CA GLY A 144 8.62 7.88 -2.33
C GLY A 144 7.39 8.77 -2.31
N ARG A 145 7.31 9.67 -1.33
CA ARG A 145 6.19 10.61 -1.18
C ARG A 145 6.18 11.63 -2.31
N ILE A 146 5.02 11.82 -2.95
CA ILE A 146 4.77 12.89 -3.92
C ILE A 146 3.67 13.80 -3.42
N GLU A 147 2.49 13.24 -3.12
CA GLU A 147 1.35 13.96 -2.57
C GLU A 147 0.68 13.10 -1.50
N GLY A 148 0.45 13.67 -0.32
CA GLY A 148 -0.06 12.92 0.83
C GLY A 148 0.91 11.87 1.32
N GLU A 149 0.41 10.88 2.04
CA GLU A 149 1.22 9.84 2.65
C GLU A 149 1.19 8.55 1.82
N PRO A 150 2.34 7.90 1.55
CA PRO A 150 2.34 6.55 0.98
C PRO A 150 1.65 5.56 1.91
N VAL A 151 1.03 4.53 1.35
CA VAL A 151 0.35 3.50 2.13
C VAL A 151 0.65 2.10 1.58
N LEU A 152 0.50 1.11 2.44
CA LEU A 152 0.54 -0.30 2.06
C LEU A 152 -0.41 -1.08 2.97
N ASN A 153 -1.26 -1.91 2.36
CA ASN A 153 -2.22 -2.73 3.09
C ASN A 153 -1.64 -4.09 3.47
N ALA A 154 -0.96 -4.74 2.54
CA ALA A 154 -0.34 -6.04 2.78
C ALA A 154 0.76 -6.30 1.75
N ILE A 155 1.63 -7.24 2.05
CA ILE A 155 2.70 -7.68 1.16
C ILE A 155 2.85 -9.19 1.26
N ARG A 156 3.15 -9.81 0.14
CA ARG A 156 3.40 -11.25 0.06
C ARG A 156 4.65 -11.49 -0.77
N ILE A 157 5.55 -12.30 -0.24
CA ILE A 157 6.86 -12.55 -0.86
C ILE A 157 7.03 -14.05 -1.03
N TYR A 158 7.31 -14.47 -2.25
CA TYR A 158 7.61 -15.87 -2.58
C TYR A 158 8.98 -15.97 -3.24
N ARG A 159 9.75 -16.98 -2.84
CA ARG A 159 10.93 -17.35 -3.56
C ARG A 159 10.52 -18.21 -4.77
N ASN A 160 10.97 -17.81 -5.95
CA ASN A 160 10.75 -18.59 -7.18
C ASN A 160 11.79 -19.72 -7.24
N HIS A 161 11.33 -20.87 -7.66
CA HIS A 161 12.19 -22.04 -7.83
C HIS A 161 12.56 -22.28 -9.28
#